data_aee58ddc279e90fbb37900c9301eb6d4
#
_entry.id   aee58ddc279e90fbb37900c9301eb6d4
#
_cell.length_a   1.000
_cell.length_b   1.000
_cell.length_c   1.000
_cell.angle_alpha   90.00
_cell.angle_beta   90.00
_cell.angle_gamma   90.00
#
_symmetry.space_group_name_H-M   'P 1'
#
loop_
_entity.id
_entity.type
_entity.pdbx_description
1 polymer ?
#
loop_
_entity_poly.entity_id
_entity_poly.type
_entity_poly.pdbx_seq_one_letter_code
_entity_poly.pdbx_strand_id
1 'polypeptide(L)'
;MNKAVFIDRDGTINEEVDYLKHADDLSVFPYAIEALQILKNKGFKNIIVTNQSGIARGFFTEEDLKLIHEKLLGITNKITPLIDGIYYSPYHTEGTIEEYKIESDLRKPRIGMVLKAREEHSIDLNSSFFIGDTYTDMKTAQNAGLKKILVLTGYGARDLQKCLDENIQLDFIAADLLDASNHINNLPN
;
A
#
# COMPACT_ATOMS: atom_id res chain seq x y z
N MET A 1 -18.65 7.26 9.60
CA MET A 1 -17.75 6.56 8.64
C MET A 1 -16.41 6.30 9.31
N ASN A 2 -15.72 5.23 8.95
CA ASN A 2 -14.39 4.94 9.47
C ASN A 2 -13.34 5.80 8.76
N LYS A 3 -12.21 6.07 9.41
CA LYS A 3 -11.00 6.61 8.77
C LYS A 3 -10.00 5.49 8.52
N ALA A 4 -9.22 5.58 7.45
CA ALA A 4 -8.25 4.55 7.08
C ALA A 4 -6.90 5.13 6.70
N VAL A 5 -5.87 4.30 6.83
CA VAL A 5 -4.60 4.48 6.17
C VAL A 5 -4.49 3.39 5.11
N PHE A 6 -4.46 3.79 3.85
CA PHE A 6 -4.13 2.93 2.73
C PHE A 6 -2.61 2.84 2.66
N ILE A 7 -2.07 1.64 2.55
CA ILE A 7 -0.64 1.39 2.68
C ILE A 7 -0.20 0.51 1.52
N ASP A 8 0.83 0.91 0.77
CA ASP A 8 1.45 -0.01 -0.17
C ASP A 8 2.18 -1.14 0.57
N ARG A 9 2.39 -2.26 -0.07
CA ARG A 9 3.01 -3.42 0.54
C ARG A 9 4.53 -3.38 0.37
N ASP A 10 4.99 -3.55 -0.87
CA ASP A 10 6.41 -3.67 -1.20
C ASP A 10 7.10 -2.31 -1.08
N GLY A 11 8.27 -2.26 -0.47
CA GLY A 11 8.96 -1.00 -0.18
C GLY A 11 8.38 -0.18 0.98
N THR A 12 7.22 -0.54 1.53
CA THR A 12 6.53 0.20 2.60
C THR A 12 6.33 -0.64 3.86
N ILE A 13 5.71 -1.83 3.77
CA ILE A 13 5.53 -2.77 4.89
C ILE A 13 6.66 -3.80 4.91
N ASN A 14 7.06 -4.27 3.74
CA ASN A 14 8.17 -5.20 3.54
C ASN A 14 9.19 -4.66 2.56
N GLU A 15 10.38 -5.24 2.56
CA GLU A 15 11.44 -4.88 1.63
C GLU A 15 11.00 -5.06 0.16
N GLU A 16 11.43 -4.13 -0.70
CA GLU A 16 11.22 -4.23 -2.14
C GLU A 16 12.27 -5.17 -2.76
N VAL A 17 11.80 -6.15 -3.53
CA VAL A 17 12.64 -7.17 -4.19
C VAL A 17 12.25 -7.37 -5.67
N ASP A 18 11.86 -6.30 -6.36
CA ASP A 18 11.31 -6.27 -7.73
C ASP A 18 10.02 -7.10 -7.88
N TYR A 19 10.11 -8.40 -7.68
CA TYR A 19 8.97 -9.33 -7.70
C TYR A 19 9.11 -10.36 -6.60
N LEU A 20 8.37 -10.19 -5.52
CA LEU A 20 8.25 -11.18 -4.45
C LEU A 20 7.42 -12.37 -4.96
N LYS A 21 8.09 -13.51 -5.18
CA LYS A 21 7.50 -14.70 -5.81
C LYS A 21 7.12 -15.79 -4.82
N HIS A 22 7.84 -15.88 -3.72
CA HIS A 22 7.64 -16.93 -2.71
C HIS A 22 7.44 -16.33 -1.33
N ALA A 23 6.54 -16.95 -0.57
CA ALA A 23 6.27 -16.48 0.79
C ALA A 23 7.53 -16.50 1.67
N ASP A 24 8.48 -17.41 1.43
CA ASP A 24 9.71 -17.50 2.23
C ASP A 24 10.67 -16.33 2.04
N ASP A 25 10.57 -15.62 0.91
CA ASP A 25 11.36 -14.44 0.61
C ASP A 25 10.76 -13.15 1.21
N LEU A 26 9.60 -13.24 1.85
CA LEU A 26 8.96 -12.08 2.49
C LEU A 26 9.78 -11.60 3.69
N SER A 27 10.32 -10.40 3.60
CA SER A 27 11.06 -9.69 4.65
C SER A 27 10.27 -8.47 5.10
N VAL A 28 9.49 -8.61 6.19
CA VAL A 28 8.72 -7.51 6.78
C VAL A 28 9.68 -6.60 7.55
N PHE A 29 9.57 -5.29 7.35
CA PHE A 29 10.40 -4.34 8.09
C PHE A 29 10.19 -4.48 9.61
N PRO A 30 11.27 -4.44 10.42
CA PRO A 30 11.19 -4.71 11.86
C PRO A 30 10.27 -3.76 12.63
N TYR A 31 10.07 -2.56 12.14
CA TYR A 31 9.20 -1.54 12.72
C TYR A 31 7.73 -1.59 12.21
N ALA A 32 7.42 -2.44 11.23
CA ALA A 32 6.11 -2.44 10.58
C ALA A 32 4.96 -2.77 11.55
N ILE A 33 5.18 -3.72 12.47
CA ILE A 33 4.16 -4.08 13.47
C ILE A 33 3.86 -2.89 14.40
N GLU A 34 4.90 -2.22 14.90
CA GLU A 34 4.75 -1.04 15.75
C GLU A 34 4.00 0.09 15.01
N ALA A 35 4.39 0.37 13.79
CA ALA A 35 3.77 1.38 12.93
C ALA A 35 2.27 1.12 12.74
N LEU A 36 1.91 -0.11 12.35
CA LEU A 36 0.52 -0.52 12.17
C LEU A 36 -0.28 -0.43 13.48
N GLN A 37 0.33 -0.78 14.62
CA GLN A 37 -0.31 -0.67 15.93
C GLN A 37 -0.59 0.78 16.33
N ILE A 38 0.32 1.71 16.04
CA ILE A 38 0.13 3.15 16.28
C ILE A 38 -1.10 3.65 15.51
N LEU A 39 -1.22 3.30 14.24
CA LEU A 39 -2.37 3.69 13.42
C LEU A 39 -3.69 3.08 13.93
N LYS A 40 -3.68 1.82 14.35
CA LYS A 40 -4.85 1.17 14.97
C LYS A 40 -5.26 1.88 16.26
N ASN A 41 -4.31 2.20 17.13
CA ASN A 41 -4.57 2.89 18.39
C ASN A 41 -5.14 4.31 18.17
N LYS A 42 -4.74 4.98 17.08
CA LYS A 42 -5.29 6.28 16.64
C LYS A 42 -6.71 6.13 16.01
N GLY A 43 -7.21 4.90 15.85
CA GLY A 43 -8.55 4.59 15.35
C GLY A 43 -8.66 4.48 13.82
N PHE A 44 -7.55 4.28 13.13
CA PHE A 44 -7.56 4.02 11.69
C PHE A 44 -7.73 2.53 11.38
N LYS A 45 -8.34 2.24 10.25
CA LYS A 45 -8.22 0.94 9.57
C LYS A 45 -6.95 0.94 8.74
N ASN A 46 -6.18 -0.14 8.82
CA ASN A 46 -5.00 -0.34 7.98
C ASN A 46 -5.39 -1.20 6.78
N ILE A 47 -5.35 -0.61 5.58
CA ILE A 47 -5.78 -1.24 4.33
C ILE A 47 -4.58 -1.32 3.38
N ILE A 48 -4.18 -2.52 3.01
CA ILE A 48 -3.13 -2.71 2.00
C ILE A 48 -3.71 -2.56 0.60
N VAL A 49 -3.01 -1.79 -0.26
CA VAL A 49 -3.38 -1.55 -1.66
C VAL A 49 -2.13 -1.68 -2.53
N THR A 50 -1.97 -2.79 -3.24
CA THR A 50 -0.72 -3.13 -3.92
C THR A 50 -0.90 -3.55 -5.39
N ASN A 51 0.02 -3.11 -6.26
CA ASN A 51 0.10 -3.58 -7.66
C ASN A 51 0.97 -4.83 -7.74
N GLN A 52 0.42 -5.93 -8.23
CA GLN A 52 1.09 -7.23 -8.34
C GLN A 52 1.19 -7.69 -9.80
N SER A 53 1.83 -6.86 -10.62
CA SER A 53 1.96 -7.09 -12.07
C SER A 53 2.82 -8.30 -12.45
N GLY A 54 3.54 -8.90 -11.51
CA GLY A 54 4.26 -10.15 -11.70
C GLY A 54 3.35 -11.29 -12.15
N ILE A 55 2.07 -11.27 -11.75
CA ILE A 55 1.05 -12.23 -12.19
C ILE A 55 0.79 -12.07 -13.69
N ALA A 56 0.49 -10.85 -14.16
CA ALA A 56 0.29 -10.59 -15.59
C ALA A 56 1.54 -10.93 -16.43
N ARG A 57 2.73 -10.81 -15.85
CA ARG A 57 4.01 -11.12 -16.50
C ARG A 57 4.38 -12.61 -16.40
N GLY A 58 3.60 -13.44 -15.69
CA GLY A 58 3.86 -14.87 -15.54
C GLY A 58 5.01 -15.21 -14.60
N PHE A 59 5.40 -14.30 -13.71
CA PHE A 59 6.50 -14.53 -12.78
C PHE A 59 6.08 -15.32 -11.54
N PHE A 60 4.82 -15.22 -11.14
CA PHE A 60 4.18 -15.97 -10.05
C PHE A 60 2.66 -15.95 -10.26
N THR A 61 1.93 -16.78 -9.54
CA THR A 61 0.48 -16.96 -9.65
C THR A 61 -0.29 -16.21 -8.56
N GLU A 62 -1.62 -16.12 -8.69
CA GLU A 62 -2.46 -15.61 -7.58
C GLU A 62 -2.40 -16.51 -6.34
N GLU A 63 -2.17 -17.83 -6.49
CA GLU A 63 -2.00 -18.73 -5.37
C GLU A 63 -0.68 -18.45 -4.62
N ASP A 64 0.42 -18.17 -5.34
CA ASP A 64 1.68 -17.73 -4.73
C ASP A 64 1.48 -16.42 -3.96
N LEU A 65 0.77 -15.46 -4.55
CA LEU A 65 0.44 -14.18 -3.89
C LEU A 65 -0.39 -14.39 -2.63
N LYS A 66 -1.35 -15.29 -2.67
CA LYS A 66 -2.17 -15.65 -1.51
C LYS A 66 -1.33 -16.19 -0.37
N LEU A 67 -0.37 -17.08 -0.64
CA LEU A 67 0.56 -17.59 0.37
C LEU A 67 1.44 -16.48 0.97
N ILE A 68 1.88 -15.53 0.14
CA ILE A 68 2.61 -14.34 0.62
C ILE A 68 1.73 -13.50 1.56
N HIS A 69 0.49 -13.24 1.19
CA HIS A 69 -0.45 -12.48 2.01
C HIS A 69 -0.82 -13.21 3.31
N GLU A 70 -1.01 -14.53 3.27
CA GLU A 70 -1.24 -15.36 4.46
C GLU A 70 -0.05 -15.29 5.43
N LYS A 71 1.18 -15.37 4.92
CA LYS A 71 2.39 -15.19 5.74
C LYS A 71 2.49 -13.78 6.33
N LEU A 72 2.21 -12.74 5.55
CA LEU A 72 2.17 -11.36 6.03
C LEU A 72 1.16 -11.19 7.17
N LEU A 73 -0.06 -11.69 6.99
CA LEU A 73 -1.11 -11.66 8.02
C LEU A 73 -0.72 -12.49 9.25
N GLY A 74 -0.07 -13.63 9.06
CA GLY A 74 0.47 -14.46 10.16
C GLY A 74 1.51 -13.74 11.01
N ILE A 75 2.28 -12.83 10.41
CA ILE A 75 3.26 -11.99 11.11
C ILE A 75 2.58 -10.80 11.79
N THR A 76 1.75 -10.06 11.06
CA THR A 76 1.18 -8.77 11.50
C THR A 76 -0.04 -8.91 12.40
N ASN A 77 -0.84 -9.97 12.23
CA ASN A 77 -2.10 -10.20 12.96
C ASN A 77 -1.96 -11.25 14.07
N LYS A 78 -0.75 -11.59 14.48
CA LYS A 78 -0.46 -12.68 15.42
C LYS A 78 -1.13 -12.52 16.79
N ILE A 79 -1.24 -11.30 17.31
CA ILE A 79 -1.82 -11.00 18.61
C ILE A 79 -3.19 -10.33 18.44
N THR A 80 -3.23 -9.29 17.64
CA THR A 80 -4.44 -8.54 17.28
C THR A 80 -4.44 -8.28 15.78
N PRO A 81 -5.60 -8.26 15.11
CA PRO A 81 -5.66 -7.92 13.70
C PRO A 81 -5.21 -6.48 13.45
N LEU A 82 -3.99 -6.30 12.92
CA LEU A 82 -3.44 -5.00 12.56
C LEU A 82 -3.77 -4.57 11.14
N ILE A 83 -4.01 -5.54 10.24
CA ILE A 83 -4.43 -5.31 8.84
C ILE A 83 -5.91 -5.66 8.73
N ASP A 84 -6.73 -4.71 8.26
CA ASP A 84 -8.18 -4.85 8.12
C ASP A 84 -8.60 -5.35 6.73
N GLY A 85 -7.75 -5.18 5.72
CA GLY A 85 -8.03 -5.66 4.36
C GLY A 85 -6.81 -5.56 3.46
N ILE A 86 -6.76 -6.43 2.44
CA ILE A 86 -5.72 -6.43 1.40
C ILE A 86 -6.42 -6.41 0.04
N TYR A 87 -6.07 -5.42 -0.78
CA TYR A 87 -6.55 -5.25 -2.15
C TYR A 87 -5.36 -5.23 -3.09
N TYR A 88 -5.42 -6.01 -4.16
CA TYR A 88 -4.33 -6.09 -5.13
C TYR A 88 -4.84 -6.03 -6.56
N SER A 89 -3.95 -5.65 -7.46
CA SER A 89 -4.18 -5.68 -8.90
C SER A 89 -3.16 -6.59 -9.58
N PRO A 90 -3.58 -7.71 -10.17
CA PRO A 90 -2.70 -8.58 -10.94
C PRO A 90 -2.45 -8.07 -12.36
N TYR A 91 -3.15 -7.04 -12.80
CA TYR A 91 -3.28 -6.61 -14.20
C TYR A 91 -2.12 -5.73 -14.67
N HIS A 92 -1.72 -5.91 -15.94
CA HIS A 92 -0.79 -5.04 -16.63
C HIS A 92 -0.95 -5.16 -18.16
N THR A 93 -1.01 -4.03 -18.87
CA THR A 93 -1.19 -3.99 -20.34
C THR A 93 -0.04 -4.65 -21.13
N GLU A 94 1.15 -4.71 -20.55
CA GLU A 94 2.32 -5.40 -21.11
C GLU A 94 2.52 -6.81 -20.54
N GLY A 95 1.48 -7.40 -19.95
CA GLY A 95 1.52 -8.77 -19.45
C GLY A 95 1.70 -9.79 -20.57
N THR A 96 2.17 -10.98 -20.20
CA THR A 96 2.29 -12.14 -21.09
C THR A 96 1.16 -13.14 -20.91
N ILE A 97 0.48 -13.08 -19.76
CA ILE A 97 -0.69 -13.92 -19.44
C ILE A 97 -1.95 -13.18 -19.92
N GLU A 98 -2.62 -13.73 -20.93
CA GLU A 98 -3.72 -13.06 -21.65
C GLU A 98 -4.86 -12.62 -20.74
N GLU A 99 -5.21 -13.43 -19.73
CA GLU A 99 -6.27 -13.14 -18.73
C GLU A 99 -5.99 -11.86 -17.94
N TYR A 100 -4.73 -11.56 -17.63
CA TYR A 100 -4.31 -10.40 -16.84
C TYR A 100 -3.76 -9.25 -17.68
N LYS A 101 -3.69 -9.44 -19.03
CA LYS A 101 -3.18 -8.43 -19.96
C LYS A 101 -4.26 -7.41 -20.32
N ILE A 102 -4.78 -6.73 -19.34
CA ILE A 102 -5.85 -5.75 -19.52
C ILE A 102 -5.53 -4.43 -18.81
N GLU A 103 -6.15 -3.37 -19.30
CA GLU A 103 -6.23 -2.11 -18.55
C GLU A 103 -7.31 -2.24 -17.49
N SER A 104 -6.99 -1.99 -16.22
CA SER A 104 -7.90 -2.22 -15.11
C SER A 104 -7.98 -1.00 -14.18
N ASP A 105 -9.18 -0.67 -13.74
CA ASP A 105 -9.41 0.36 -12.73
C ASP A 105 -8.85 -0.01 -11.35
N LEU A 106 -8.58 -1.31 -11.12
CA LEU A 106 -7.93 -1.77 -9.90
C LEU A 106 -6.44 -1.41 -9.86
N ARG A 107 -5.79 -1.13 -11.02
CA ARG A 107 -4.35 -0.86 -11.04
C ARG A 107 -4.03 0.61 -10.71
N LYS A 108 -3.23 0.83 -9.65
CA LYS A 108 -2.66 2.15 -9.34
C LYS A 108 -1.94 2.72 -10.57
N PRO A 109 -2.09 4.00 -10.95
CA PRO A 109 -2.65 5.10 -10.15
C PRO A 109 -4.17 5.26 -10.25
N ARG A 110 -4.93 4.31 -10.81
CA ARG A 110 -6.38 4.30 -10.74
C ARG A 110 -6.84 3.90 -9.34
N ILE A 111 -8.04 4.30 -8.97
CA ILE A 111 -8.52 4.26 -7.59
C ILE A 111 -9.47 3.09 -7.27
N GLY A 112 -9.64 2.14 -8.19
CA GLY A 112 -10.63 1.06 -8.03
C GLY A 112 -10.44 0.24 -6.75
N MET A 113 -9.20 -0.07 -6.35
CA MET A 113 -8.93 -0.76 -5.08
C MET A 113 -9.33 0.10 -3.87
N VAL A 114 -9.05 1.41 -3.91
CA VAL A 114 -9.44 2.37 -2.85
C VAL A 114 -10.96 2.46 -2.74
N LEU A 115 -11.67 2.54 -3.86
CA LEU A 115 -13.14 2.61 -3.88
C LEU A 115 -13.77 1.32 -3.34
N LYS A 116 -13.24 0.16 -3.71
CA LYS A 116 -13.68 -1.13 -3.20
C LYS A 116 -13.52 -1.21 -1.68
N ALA A 117 -12.35 -0.86 -1.16
CA ALA A 117 -12.10 -0.81 0.28
C ALA A 117 -13.01 0.22 0.99
N ARG A 118 -13.22 1.39 0.37
CA ARG A 118 -14.13 2.41 0.91
C ARG A 118 -15.53 1.87 1.12
N GLU A 119 -16.04 1.13 0.15
CA GLU A 119 -17.39 0.56 0.18
C GLU A 119 -17.51 -0.53 1.24
N GLU A 120 -16.57 -1.51 1.23
CA GLU A 120 -16.58 -2.64 2.16
C GLU A 120 -16.36 -2.24 3.63
N HIS A 121 -15.57 -1.20 3.88
CA HIS A 121 -15.23 -0.75 5.24
C HIS A 121 -15.90 0.56 5.65
N SER A 122 -16.80 1.13 4.83
CA SER A 122 -17.47 2.42 5.08
C SER A 122 -16.51 3.56 5.42
N ILE A 123 -15.47 3.76 4.58
CA ILE A 123 -14.36 4.69 4.82
C ILE A 123 -14.71 6.10 4.33
N ASP A 124 -14.40 7.12 5.13
CA ASP A 124 -14.32 8.51 4.72
C ASP A 124 -12.93 8.84 4.17
N LEU A 125 -12.84 9.02 2.85
CA LEU A 125 -11.57 9.29 2.17
C LEU A 125 -10.96 10.64 2.58
N ASN A 126 -11.80 11.67 2.86
CA ASN A 126 -11.31 13.00 3.23
C ASN A 126 -10.54 13.01 4.57
N SER A 127 -10.85 12.05 5.45
CA SER A 127 -10.21 11.87 6.75
C SER A 127 -9.12 10.79 6.74
N SER A 128 -8.73 10.31 5.55
CA SER A 128 -7.87 9.14 5.36
C SER A 128 -6.56 9.52 4.67
N PHE A 129 -5.59 8.61 4.76
CA PHE A 129 -4.24 8.79 4.23
C PHE A 129 -3.89 7.68 3.25
N PHE A 130 -2.91 7.94 2.39
CA PHE A 130 -2.17 6.92 1.66
C PHE A 130 -0.69 7.04 2.02
N ILE A 131 -0.07 5.92 2.42
CA ILE A 131 1.36 5.80 2.66
C ILE A 131 1.91 4.83 1.61
N GLY A 132 2.94 5.24 0.89
CA GLY A 132 3.63 4.41 -0.11
C GLY A 132 4.97 5.00 -0.48
N ASP A 133 5.77 4.20 -1.19
CA ASP A 133 7.13 4.54 -1.59
C ASP A 133 7.23 4.99 -3.07
N THR A 134 6.14 4.93 -3.84
CA THR A 134 6.18 5.26 -5.27
C THR A 134 5.39 6.51 -5.64
N TYR A 135 5.81 7.15 -6.74
CA TYR A 135 5.01 8.15 -7.42
C TYR A 135 3.58 7.65 -7.72
N THR A 136 3.46 6.38 -8.09
CA THR A 136 2.18 5.76 -8.44
C THR A 136 1.22 5.77 -7.24
N ASP A 137 1.72 5.57 -6.03
CA ASP A 137 0.95 5.64 -4.79
C ASP A 137 0.46 7.04 -4.51
N MET A 138 1.35 8.01 -4.62
CA MET A 138 1.02 9.42 -4.40
C MET A 138 0.02 9.93 -5.43
N LYS A 139 0.13 9.46 -6.68
CA LYS A 139 -0.85 9.76 -7.74
C LYS A 139 -2.20 9.10 -7.47
N THR A 140 -2.21 7.87 -6.94
CA THR A 140 -3.45 7.20 -6.49
C THR A 140 -4.11 8.00 -5.37
N ALA A 141 -3.33 8.41 -4.38
CA ALA A 141 -3.81 9.24 -3.27
C ALA A 141 -4.41 10.55 -3.75
N GLN A 142 -3.73 11.24 -4.68
CA GLN A 142 -4.23 12.47 -5.31
C GLN A 142 -5.56 12.23 -6.01
N ASN A 143 -5.66 11.19 -6.82
CA ASN A 143 -6.86 10.85 -7.58
C ASN A 143 -8.04 10.46 -6.68
N ALA A 144 -7.76 9.89 -5.50
CA ALA A 144 -8.77 9.48 -4.52
C ALA A 144 -9.12 10.57 -3.49
N GLY A 145 -8.44 11.72 -3.50
CA GLY A 145 -8.63 12.80 -2.51
C GLY A 145 -8.09 12.47 -1.12
N LEU A 146 -7.12 11.56 -1.03
CA LEU A 146 -6.45 11.16 0.20
C LEU A 146 -5.28 12.09 0.54
N LYS A 147 -4.92 12.20 1.81
CA LYS A 147 -3.66 12.79 2.24
C LYS A 147 -2.49 11.88 1.85
N LYS A 148 -1.41 12.47 1.37
CA LYS A 148 -0.28 11.81 0.71
C LYS A 148 0.97 11.81 1.57
N ILE A 149 1.43 10.62 1.97
CA ILE A 149 2.67 10.45 2.70
C ILE A 149 3.59 9.54 1.90
N LEU A 150 4.71 10.10 1.41
CA LEU A 150 5.74 9.33 0.74
C LEU A 150 6.76 8.85 1.78
N VAL A 151 7.01 7.54 1.83
CA VAL A 151 8.13 6.98 2.59
C VAL A 151 9.37 6.88 1.71
N LEU A 152 10.57 7.10 2.29
CA LEU A 152 11.83 7.08 1.55
C LEU A 152 12.46 5.69 1.42
N THR A 153 11.83 4.67 2.00
CA THR A 153 12.17 3.25 1.77
C THR A 153 11.82 2.82 0.34
N GLY A 154 12.17 1.60 -0.04
CA GLY A 154 11.88 1.09 -1.37
C GLY A 154 12.38 2.02 -2.48
N TYR A 155 11.48 2.45 -3.34
CA TYR A 155 11.75 3.41 -4.42
C TYR A 155 11.56 4.88 -4.02
N GLY A 156 11.19 5.17 -2.76
CA GLY A 156 10.73 6.49 -2.35
C GLY A 156 11.74 7.61 -2.55
N ALA A 157 13.01 7.38 -2.25
CA ALA A 157 14.07 8.37 -2.49
C ALA A 157 14.21 8.73 -3.99
N ARG A 158 14.03 7.75 -4.90
CA ARG A 158 14.02 7.94 -6.35
C ARG A 158 12.76 8.69 -6.81
N ASP A 159 11.60 8.22 -6.35
CA ASP A 159 10.29 8.67 -6.84
C ASP A 159 9.87 10.02 -6.24
N LEU A 160 10.54 10.50 -5.18
CA LEU A 160 10.35 11.84 -4.62
C LEU A 160 10.54 12.92 -5.69
N GLN A 161 11.64 12.84 -6.47
CA GLN A 161 11.90 13.82 -7.54
C GLN A 161 10.76 13.80 -8.57
N LYS A 162 10.28 12.63 -8.94
CA LYS A 162 9.16 12.50 -9.87
C LYS A 162 7.86 13.10 -9.32
N CYS A 163 7.59 12.97 -8.02
CA CYS A 163 6.44 13.62 -7.39
C CYS A 163 6.55 15.15 -7.50
N LEU A 164 7.74 15.72 -7.29
CA LEU A 164 7.99 17.16 -7.39
C LEU A 164 7.83 17.66 -8.84
N ASP A 165 8.40 16.95 -9.80
CA ASP A 165 8.33 17.29 -11.22
C ASP A 165 6.88 17.29 -11.75
N GLU A 166 6.06 16.38 -11.26
CA GLU A 166 4.64 16.23 -11.60
C GLU A 166 3.72 17.09 -10.70
N ASN A 167 4.27 17.99 -9.88
CA ASN A 167 3.56 18.87 -8.97
C ASN A 167 2.58 18.15 -8.03
N ILE A 168 2.93 16.95 -7.57
CA ILE A 168 2.16 16.26 -6.52
C ILE A 168 2.54 16.90 -5.18
N GLN A 169 1.56 17.56 -4.56
CA GLN A 169 1.75 18.11 -3.22
C GLN A 169 1.67 16.97 -2.20
N LEU A 170 2.81 16.65 -1.60
CA LEU A 170 2.91 15.69 -0.51
C LEU A 170 2.54 16.38 0.81
N ASP A 171 1.71 15.72 1.63
CA ASP A 171 1.36 16.22 2.95
C ASP A 171 2.48 15.96 3.96
N PHE A 172 3.25 14.87 3.76
CA PHE A 172 4.44 14.57 4.55
C PHE A 172 5.40 13.67 3.75
N ILE A 173 6.70 13.79 4.04
CA ILE A 173 7.76 12.89 3.56
C ILE A 173 8.36 12.25 4.80
N ALA A 174 8.25 10.94 4.90
CA ALA A 174 8.69 10.15 6.05
C ALA A 174 9.93 9.32 5.70
N ALA A 175 10.78 9.07 6.67
CA ALA A 175 11.91 8.15 6.49
C ALA A 175 11.44 6.73 6.19
N ASP A 176 10.38 6.27 6.88
CA ASP A 176 9.80 4.94 6.78
C ASP A 176 8.34 4.93 7.27
N LEU A 177 7.73 3.73 7.34
CA LEU A 177 6.35 3.56 7.80
C LEU A 177 6.17 3.98 9.28
N LEU A 178 7.17 3.78 10.13
CA LEU A 178 7.09 4.15 11.54
C LEU A 178 7.06 5.68 11.71
N ASP A 179 7.92 6.38 11.00
CA ASP A 179 7.93 7.85 10.98
C ASP A 179 6.60 8.41 10.44
N ALA A 180 6.08 7.85 9.35
CA ALA A 180 4.76 8.19 8.81
C ALA A 180 3.63 7.99 9.84
N SER A 181 3.66 6.87 10.56
CA SER A 181 2.65 6.52 11.57
C SER A 181 2.73 7.46 12.78
N ASN A 182 3.93 7.80 13.22
CA ASN A 182 4.15 8.78 14.31
C ASN A 182 3.67 10.17 13.91
N HIS A 183 3.93 10.59 12.65
CA HIS A 183 3.40 11.84 12.13
C HIS A 183 1.86 11.89 12.23
N ILE A 184 1.18 10.84 11.72
CA ILE A 184 -0.30 10.76 11.79
C ILE A 184 -0.80 10.76 13.25
N ASN A 185 -0.10 10.04 14.13
CA ASN A 185 -0.47 9.97 15.54
C ASN A 185 -0.43 11.34 16.25
N ASN A 186 0.51 12.19 15.84
CA ASN A 186 0.70 13.53 16.41
C ASN A 186 -0.25 14.58 15.83
N LEU A 187 -0.99 14.28 14.77
CA LEU A 187 -1.99 15.20 14.24
C LEU A 187 -3.17 15.34 15.23
N PRO A 188 -3.79 16.53 15.32
CA PRO A 188 -5.00 16.70 16.13
C PRO A 188 -6.11 15.77 15.61
N ASN A 189 -7.00 15.36 16.51
CA ASN A 189 -8.15 14.49 16.18
C ASN A 189 -9.19 15.22 15.37
#